data_49012e9484d66640f3497d363b2f0c50
#
_entry.id   49012e9484d66640f3497d363b2f0c50
#
_cell.length_a   1.000
_cell.length_b   1.000
_cell.length_c   1.000
_cell.angle_alpha   90.00
_cell.angle_beta   90.00
_cell.angle_gamma   90.00
#
_symmetry.space_group_name_H-M   'P 1'
#
loop_
_entity.id
_entity.type
_entity.pdbx_description
1 polymer ?
#
loop_
_entity_poly.entity_id
_entity_poly.type
_entity_poly.pdbx_seq_one_letter_code
_entity_poly.pdbx_strand_id
1 'polypeptide(L)'
;IISKMYEGHDEKKDGAYNIFYMGVNAGAFLGIMLCGWVGEKIGWSYGFGLAGIFMFLGMLQFYFAQKLFGNVGDKPEKKGLESHDIKDTNSDGIKLNHFIPIDYILISIFTISAIIFIINDPLSKIGNIQTFNFDIAGLEDSLFFALVAAITFILLLIVRIPRYVRIERDRMIAFSIFCLFTIFFWAAFEQAAGSLPLYTRDFTNRFLEGGAAITFKIVDLIVTVVPLAIITYVLMSLFRKTFNRIGLSNTILGFSFLIVWAIVLYKLYIEFQSTNTEVPVTWFAILNSLFIIMFAPLFTKWWDSRYNPPASVKYFLGLALLGFGFAFLAFGARNVPAGAESASLSMAWLVLAYLFHTLGELCLSPMGLSYLSKLIPARMVAFMFGVYYLAIAIGNKLAHYVGGDIEKITQEHSLSTFFLIFTFIPIGLGIISLLLHPLLKKLMHGVR
;
A
#
# COMPACT_ATOMS: atom_id res chain seq x y z
N ILE A 1 7.19 -11.38 14.31
CA ILE A 1 8.29 -12.38 14.30
C ILE A 1 9.63 -11.65 14.36
N ILE A 2 10.03 -10.84 13.35
CA ILE A 2 11.34 -10.17 13.28
C ILE A 2 11.68 -9.43 14.57
N SER A 3 10.78 -8.60 15.08
CA SER A 3 11.01 -7.82 16.32
C SER A 3 11.38 -8.70 17.51
N LYS A 4 10.74 -9.87 17.66
CA LYS A 4 11.02 -10.82 18.75
C LYS A 4 12.30 -11.62 18.52
N MET A 5 12.66 -11.93 17.26
CA MET A 5 13.89 -12.64 16.94
C MET A 5 15.14 -11.80 17.25
N TYR A 6 15.02 -10.47 17.21
CA TYR A 6 16.10 -9.52 17.47
C TYR A 6 15.95 -8.84 18.84
N GLU A 7 15.16 -9.41 19.76
CA GLU A 7 15.08 -8.94 21.13
C GLU A 7 16.45 -9.08 21.83
N GLY A 8 16.97 -7.97 22.38
CA GLY A 8 18.33 -7.92 22.93
C GLY A 8 19.46 -7.62 21.92
N HIS A 9 19.12 -7.41 20.64
CA HIS A 9 20.05 -7.06 19.56
C HIS A 9 19.52 -5.88 18.74
N ASP A 10 19.18 -4.79 19.42
CA ASP A 10 18.51 -3.64 18.80
C ASP A 10 19.35 -3.00 17.67
N GLU A 11 20.69 -3.05 17.77
CA GLU A 11 21.58 -2.56 16.71
C GLU A 11 21.47 -3.31 15.37
N LYS A 12 20.96 -4.56 15.38
CA LYS A 12 20.77 -5.37 14.16
C LYS A 12 19.32 -5.37 13.66
N LYS A 13 18.41 -4.91 14.48
CA LYS A 13 16.97 -4.95 14.22
C LYS A 13 16.59 -4.11 13.00
N ASP A 14 17.13 -2.90 12.89
CA ASP A 14 16.87 -2.01 11.75
C ASP A 14 17.38 -2.61 10.44
N GLY A 15 18.57 -3.23 10.46
CA GLY A 15 19.09 -3.96 9.31
C GLY A 15 18.20 -5.12 8.86
N ALA A 16 17.64 -5.88 9.81
CA ALA A 16 16.73 -6.98 9.53
C ALA A 16 15.41 -6.49 8.89
N TYR A 17 14.85 -5.38 9.40
CA TYR A 17 13.66 -4.75 8.79
C TYR A 17 13.95 -4.21 7.38
N ASN A 18 15.10 -3.62 7.14
CA ASN A 18 15.49 -3.15 5.82
C ASN A 18 15.58 -4.30 4.82
N ILE A 19 16.20 -5.44 5.20
CA ILE A 19 16.26 -6.64 4.36
C ILE A 19 14.85 -7.17 4.07
N PHE A 20 13.98 -7.21 5.08
CA PHE A 20 12.60 -7.62 4.91
C PHE A 20 11.85 -6.71 3.92
N TYR A 21 11.96 -5.40 4.08
CA TYR A 21 11.34 -4.42 3.19
C TYR A 21 11.85 -4.53 1.74
N MET A 22 13.16 -4.72 1.58
CA MET A 22 13.74 -5.00 0.25
C MET A 22 13.18 -6.28 -0.36
N GLY A 23 13.01 -7.34 0.44
CA GLY A 23 12.42 -8.60 -0.01
C GLY A 23 10.99 -8.45 -0.48
N VAL A 24 10.16 -7.67 0.24
CA VAL A 24 8.78 -7.37 -0.15
C VAL A 24 8.75 -6.64 -1.50
N ASN A 25 9.54 -5.59 -1.66
CA ASN A 25 9.58 -4.83 -2.92
C ASN A 25 10.15 -5.63 -4.10
N ALA A 26 11.17 -6.45 -3.86
CA ALA A 26 11.71 -7.37 -4.88
C ALA A 26 10.66 -8.41 -5.31
N GLY A 27 9.87 -8.93 -4.36
CA GLY A 27 8.76 -9.84 -4.62
C GLY A 27 7.65 -9.17 -5.41
N ALA A 28 7.25 -7.95 -5.05
CA ALA A 28 6.26 -7.15 -5.78
C ALA A 28 6.73 -6.86 -7.22
N PHE A 29 7.97 -6.44 -7.39
CA PHE A 29 8.57 -6.19 -8.69
C PHE A 29 8.50 -7.43 -9.60
N LEU A 30 9.03 -8.58 -9.14
CA LEU A 30 9.04 -9.83 -9.92
C LEU A 30 7.61 -10.36 -10.14
N GLY A 31 6.75 -10.29 -9.13
CA GLY A 31 5.38 -10.78 -9.19
C GLY A 31 4.56 -10.02 -10.24
N ILE A 32 4.54 -8.69 -10.18
CA ILE A 32 3.81 -7.85 -11.15
C ILE A 32 4.37 -8.07 -12.57
N MET A 33 5.70 -8.09 -12.70
CA MET A 33 6.36 -8.26 -14.00
C MET A 33 6.00 -9.60 -14.64
N LEU A 34 6.12 -10.71 -13.91
CA LEU A 34 5.92 -12.05 -14.47
C LEU A 34 4.43 -12.40 -14.60
N CYS A 35 3.66 -12.24 -13.54
CA CYS A 35 2.23 -12.56 -13.57
C CYS A 35 1.46 -11.62 -14.51
N GLY A 36 1.84 -10.35 -14.57
CA GLY A 36 1.26 -9.37 -15.47
C GLY A 36 1.57 -9.67 -16.93
N TRP A 37 2.84 -9.94 -17.26
CA TRP A 37 3.23 -10.33 -18.63
C TRP A 37 2.52 -11.61 -19.09
N VAL A 38 2.48 -12.65 -18.24
CA VAL A 38 1.75 -13.89 -18.52
C VAL A 38 0.25 -13.60 -18.70
N GLY A 39 -0.32 -12.74 -17.84
CA GLY A 39 -1.72 -12.34 -17.95
C GLY A 39 -2.04 -11.65 -19.26
N GLU A 40 -1.23 -10.68 -19.68
CA GLU A 40 -1.47 -9.90 -20.92
C GLU A 40 -1.14 -10.68 -22.22
N LYS A 41 -0.09 -11.49 -22.22
CA LYS A 41 0.39 -12.14 -23.45
C LYS A 41 -0.11 -13.58 -23.63
N ILE A 42 -0.45 -14.28 -22.56
CA ILE A 42 -0.90 -15.69 -22.60
C ILE A 42 -2.36 -15.80 -22.15
N GLY A 43 -2.73 -15.10 -21.07
CA GLY A 43 -4.09 -15.05 -20.54
C GLY A 43 -4.13 -14.85 -19.03
N TRP A 44 -5.12 -14.08 -18.57
CA TRP A 44 -5.27 -13.70 -17.17
C TRP A 44 -5.43 -14.87 -16.21
N SER A 45 -6.10 -15.97 -16.64
CA SER A 45 -6.21 -17.18 -15.84
C SER A 45 -4.84 -17.79 -15.50
N TYR A 46 -3.91 -17.76 -16.45
CA TYR A 46 -2.53 -18.23 -16.23
C TYR A 46 -1.72 -17.28 -15.35
N GLY A 47 -1.88 -15.95 -15.54
CA GLY A 47 -1.23 -14.95 -14.70
C GLY A 47 -1.63 -15.07 -13.23
N PHE A 48 -2.92 -15.15 -12.93
CA PHE A 48 -3.43 -15.37 -11.58
C PHE A 48 -3.08 -16.76 -11.04
N GLY A 49 -3.16 -17.81 -11.87
CA GLY A 49 -2.74 -19.16 -11.51
C GLY A 49 -1.28 -19.22 -11.09
N LEU A 50 -0.40 -18.52 -11.80
CA LEU A 50 1.03 -18.41 -11.48
C LEU A 50 1.24 -17.76 -10.12
N ALA A 51 0.52 -16.66 -9.83
CA ALA A 51 0.57 -16.01 -8.52
C ALA A 51 0.13 -16.97 -7.40
N GLY A 52 -0.94 -17.74 -7.62
CA GLY A 52 -1.40 -18.78 -6.68
C GLY A 52 -0.34 -19.85 -6.42
N ILE A 53 0.34 -20.33 -7.46
CA ILE A 53 1.43 -21.31 -7.33
C ILE A 53 2.58 -20.77 -6.48
N PHE A 54 3.03 -19.53 -6.74
CA PHE A 54 4.09 -18.90 -5.95
C PHE A 54 3.67 -18.65 -4.50
N MET A 55 2.44 -18.25 -4.24
CA MET A 55 1.90 -18.15 -2.88
C MET A 55 1.91 -19.49 -2.15
N PHE A 56 1.50 -20.55 -2.82
CA PHE A 56 1.52 -21.91 -2.25
C PHE A 56 2.94 -22.39 -1.95
N LEU A 57 3.89 -22.20 -2.88
CA LEU A 57 5.30 -22.51 -2.66
C LEU A 57 5.90 -21.69 -1.51
N GLY A 58 5.54 -20.41 -1.41
CA GLY A 58 5.95 -19.53 -0.31
C GLY A 58 5.41 -20.01 1.04
N MET A 59 4.16 -20.45 1.08
CA MET A 59 3.56 -21.04 2.29
C MET A 59 4.31 -22.31 2.72
N LEU A 60 4.58 -23.21 1.78
CA LEU A 60 5.35 -24.43 2.07
C LEU A 60 6.76 -24.10 2.55
N GLN A 61 7.44 -23.17 1.87
CA GLN A 61 8.78 -22.73 2.24
C GLN A 61 8.79 -22.19 3.68
N PHE A 62 7.85 -21.33 4.04
CA PHE A 62 7.71 -20.78 5.37
C PHE A 62 7.41 -21.88 6.41
N TYR A 63 6.50 -22.79 6.11
CA TYR A 63 6.14 -23.91 6.98
C TYR A 63 7.36 -24.78 7.33
N PHE A 64 8.17 -25.16 6.36
CA PHE A 64 9.36 -25.95 6.60
C PHE A 64 10.55 -25.17 7.19
N ALA A 65 10.48 -23.81 7.14
CA ALA A 65 11.46 -22.93 7.77
C ALA A 65 11.17 -22.60 9.25
N GLN A 66 10.00 -22.97 9.78
CA GLN A 66 9.56 -22.60 11.14
C GLN A 66 10.59 -22.93 12.24
N LYS A 67 11.38 -23.97 12.06
CA LYS A 67 12.46 -24.35 12.99
C LYS A 67 13.48 -23.23 13.25
N LEU A 68 13.59 -22.26 12.34
CA LEU A 68 14.48 -21.11 12.53
C LEU A 68 13.95 -20.10 13.56
N PHE A 69 12.66 -20.10 13.80
CA PHE A 69 12.02 -19.11 14.67
C PHE A 69 12.01 -19.52 16.15
N GLY A 70 12.36 -20.80 16.45
CA GLY A 70 12.24 -21.35 17.80
C GLY A 70 10.80 -21.21 18.29
N ASN A 71 10.62 -20.60 19.47
CA ASN A 71 9.28 -20.36 20.06
C ASN A 71 8.67 -19.01 19.61
N VAL A 72 9.35 -18.29 18.70
CA VAL A 72 8.83 -17.01 18.20
C VAL A 72 7.70 -17.22 17.23
N GLY A 73 6.49 -16.81 17.60
CA GLY A 73 5.28 -17.02 16.81
C GLY A 73 4.39 -18.12 17.36
N ASP A 74 4.80 -18.83 18.40
CA ASP A 74 3.96 -19.77 19.10
C ASP A 74 2.77 -19.07 19.76
N LYS A 75 1.71 -19.85 19.99
CA LYS A 75 0.51 -19.36 20.67
C LYS A 75 0.90 -18.74 22.02
N PRO A 76 0.46 -17.52 22.34
CA PRO A 76 0.74 -16.91 23.63
C PRO A 76 0.32 -17.86 24.75
N GLU A 77 1.23 -18.15 25.69
CA GLU A 77 0.86 -18.86 26.90
C GLU A 77 -0.28 -18.09 27.55
N LYS A 78 -1.36 -18.78 27.87
CA LYS A 78 -2.37 -18.26 28.78
C LYS A 78 -1.68 -18.14 30.14
N LYS A 79 -0.95 -17.04 30.38
CA LYS A 79 -0.69 -16.60 31.75
C LYS A 79 -2.07 -16.52 32.38
N GLY A 80 -2.29 -17.37 33.38
CA GLY A 80 -3.57 -17.42 34.08
C GLY A 80 -4.04 -16.01 34.29
N LEU A 81 -5.30 -15.74 33.93
CA LEU A 81 -6.02 -14.57 34.39
C LEU A 81 -6.08 -14.68 35.92
N GLU A 82 -4.92 -14.46 36.58
CA GLU A 82 -4.95 -13.93 37.91
C GLU A 82 -5.75 -12.65 37.78
N SER A 83 -6.88 -12.62 38.42
CA SER A 83 -7.69 -11.46 38.62
C SER A 83 -6.79 -10.39 39.27
N HIS A 84 -5.93 -9.77 38.50
CA HIS A 84 -5.40 -8.49 38.87
C HIS A 84 -6.63 -7.61 38.96
N ASP A 85 -6.96 -7.24 40.19
CA ASP A 85 -7.82 -6.11 40.47
C ASP A 85 -7.49 -5.05 39.45
N ILE A 86 -8.48 -4.73 38.58
CA ILE A 86 -8.34 -3.75 37.52
C ILE A 86 -8.07 -2.44 38.26
N LYS A 87 -6.79 -2.17 38.53
CA LYS A 87 -6.40 -0.86 39.07
C LYS A 87 -6.80 0.16 38.03
N ASP A 88 -7.58 1.15 38.44
CA ASP A 88 -8.03 2.26 37.56
C ASP A 88 -6.85 3.07 36.99
N THR A 89 -5.64 2.69 37.33
CA THR A 89 -4.39 3.31 36.88
C THR A 89 -3.41 2.24 36.38
N ASN A 90 -2.61 2.58 35.36
CA ASN A 90 -1.49 1.74 34.94
C ASN A 90 -0.33 1.80 35.95
N SER A 91 0.77 1.05 35.64
CA SER A 91 2.00 1.06 36.45
C SER A 91 2.58 2.45 36.67
N ASP A 92 2.28 3.42 35.81
CA ASP A 92 2.75 4.80 35.85
C ASP A 92 1.76 5.74 36.60
N GLY A 93 0.69 5.20 37.19
CA GLY A 93 -0.35 5.98 37.89
C GLY A 93 -1.32 6.73 36.98
N ILE A 94 -1.33 6.44 35.69
CA ILE A 94 -2.21 7.08 34.69
C ILE A 94 -3.58 6.40 34.72
N LYS A 95 -4.65 7.19 34.86
CA LYS A 95 -6.03 6.70 34.83
C LYS A 95 -6.37 6.02 33.48
N LEU A 96 -6.86 4.80 33.54
CA LEU A 96 -7.25 4.04 32.35
C LEU A 96 -8.59 4.51 31.82
N ASN A 97 -8.72 4.59 30.49
CA ASN A 97 -9.99 4.88 29.81
C ASN A 97 -10.73 3.55 29.51
N HIS A 98 -11.51 3.09 30.50
CA HIS A 98 -12.29 1.88 30.38
C HIS A 98 -13.40 2.01 29.32
N PHE A 99 -13.81 0.87 28.74
CA PHE A 99 -14.97 0.83 27.86
C PHE A 99 -16.25 1.02 28.65
N ILE A 100 -17.10 1.94 28.18
CA ILE A 100 -18.45 2.15 28.72
C ILE A 100 -19.50 1.56 27.77
N PRO A 101 -20.75 1.36 28.18
CA PRO A 101 -21.77 0.71 27.36
C PRO A 101 -21.92 1.31 25.95
N ILE A 102 -21.82 2.63 25.81
CA ILE A 102 -21.90 3.30 24.50
C ILE A 102 -20.76 2.91 23.56
N ASP A 103 -19.55 2.66 24.10
CA ASP A 103 -18.43 2.20 23.27
C ASP A 103 -18.71 0.83 22.67
N TYR A 104 -19.27 -0.11 23.49
CA TYR A 104 -19.63 -1.44 22.99
C TYR A 104 -20.74 -1.38 21.95
N ILE A 105 -21.73 -0.52 22.14
CA ILE A 105 -22.81 -0.32 21.16
C ILE A 105 -22.24 0.19 19.84
N LEU A 106 -21.42 1.26 19.88
CA LEU A 106 -20.83 1.83 18.67
C LEU A 106 -19.88 0.84 17.96
N ILE A 107 -19.06 0.10 18.71
CA ILE A 107 -18.19 -0.93 18.16
C ILE A 107 -19.02 -2.05 17.51
N SER A 108 -20.09 -2.48 18.14
CA SER A 108 -20.96 -3.53 17.60
C SER A 108 -21.63 -3.09 16.30
N ILE A 109 -22.20 -1.89 16.25
CA ILE A 109 -22.83 -1.34 15.04
C ILE A 109 -21.78 -1.18 13.92
N PHE A 110 -20.62 -0.59 14.24
CA PHE A 110 -19.51 -0.47 13.30
C PHE A 110 -19.11 -1.83 12.72
N THR A 111 -18.87 -2.81 13.60
CA THR A 111 -18.36 -4.12 13.20
C THR A 111 -19.39 -4.86 12.33
N ILE A 112 -20.68 -4.88 12.74
CA ILE A 112 -21.74 -5.54 11.98
C ILE A 112 -21.90 -4.88 10.61
N SER A 113 -21.99 -3.55 10.56
CA SER A 113 -22.14 -2.81 9.30
C SER A 113 -20.94 -2.99 8.38
N ALA A 114 -19.71 -2.97 8.92
CA ALA A 114 -18.50 -3.21 8.14
C ALA A 114 -18.44 -4.65 7.58
N ILE A 115 -18.81 -5.66 8.36
CA ILE A 115 -18.87 -7.05 7.90
C ILE A 115 -19.92 -7.21 6.79
N ILE A 116 -21.11 -6.66 6.99
CA ILE A 116 -22.18 -6.70 5.97
C ILE A 116 -21.67 -6.04 4.68
N PHE A 117 -21.07 -4.86 4.76
CA PHE A 117 -20.51 -4.17 3.60
C PHE A 117 -19.44 -5.00 2.88
N ILE A 118 -18.46 -5.57 3.61
CA ILE A 118 -17.37 -6.37 3.04
C ILE A 118 -17.89 -7.60 2.32
N ILE A 119 -18.96 -8.21 2.81
CA ILE A 119 -19.54 -9.42 2.19
C ILE A 119 -20.50 -9.05 1.06
N ASN A 120 -21.40 -8.08 1.28
CA ASN A 120 -22.46 -7.74 0.33
C ASN A 120 -21.94 -7.08 -0.95
N ASP A 121 -20.94 -6.18 -0.86
CA ASP A 121 -20.43 -5.44 -2.02
C ASP A 121 -19.85 -6.37 -3.12
N PRO A 122 -18.97 -7.34 -2.81
CA PRO A 122 -18.53 -8.33 -3.79
C PRO A 122 -19.63 -9.28 -4.26
N LEU A 123 -20.52 -9.71 -3.38
CA LEU A 123 -21.63 -10.60 -3.74
C LEU A 123 -22.58 -9.94 -4.74
N SER A 124 -22.93 -8.67 -4.54
CA SER A 124 -23.81 -7.93 -5.44
C SER A 124 -23.11 -7.59 -6.77
N LYS A 125 -21.87 -7.09 -6.74
CA LYS A 125 -21.18 -6.58 -7.94
C LYS A 125 -20.50 -7.65 -8.79
N ILE A 126 -20.00 -8.72 -8.19
CA ILE A 126 -19.29 -9.79 -8.87
C ILE A 126 -20.16 -11.04 -9.00
N GLY A 127 -20.81 -11.42 -7.89
CA GLY A 127 -21.64 -12.60 -7.83
C GLY A 127 -23.05 -12.42 -8.38
N ASN A 128 -23.50 -11.20 -8.65
CA ASN A 128 -24.87 -10.84 -8.99
C ASN A 128 -25.91 -11.37 -7.98
N ILE A 129 -25.49 -11.54 -6.71
CA ILE A 129 -26.35 -12.01 -5.61
C ILE A 129 -26.75 -10.81 -4.79
N GLN A 130 -27.98 -10.33 -4.96
CA GLN A 130 -28.55 -9.24 -4.15
C GLN A 130 -29.03 -9.80 -2.81
N THR A 131 -28.19 -9.66 -1.77
CA THR A 131 -28.54 -10.07 -0.40
C THR A 131 -29.50 -9.06 0.24
N PHE A 132 -29.30 -7.78 -0.04
CA PHE A 132 -30.15 -6.68 0.36
C PHE A 132 -30.56 -5.93 -0.90
N ASN A 133 -31.81 -5.49 -0.97
CA ASN A 133 -32.33 -4.72 -2.10
C ASN A 133 -33.16 -3.57 -1.54
N PHE A 134 -32.50 -2.53 -1.09
CA PHE A 134 -33.15 -1.31 -0.65
C PHE A 134 -32.37 -0.08 -1.14
N ASP A 135 -33.12 0.97 -1.38
CA ASP A 135 -32.63 2.32 -1.62
C ASP A 135 -33.21 3.23 -0.53
N ILE A 136 -32.36 3.75 0.33
CA ILE A 136 -32.76 4.69 1.38
C ILE A 136 -32.19 6.06 1.02
N ALA A 137 -33.03 6.98 0.63
CA ALA A 137 -32.67 8.35 0.26
C ALA A 137 -31.65 8.45 -0.89
N GLY A 138 -31.74 7.55 -1.89
CA GLY A 138 -30.80 7.50 -3.00
C GLY A 138 -29.46 6.80 -2.68
N LEU A 139 -29.37 6.11 -1.55
CA LEU A 139 -28.21 5.32 -1.16
C LEU A 139 -28.49 3.84 -1.38
N GLU A 140 -27.74 3.23 -2.27
CA GLU A 140 -27.70 1.77 -2.42
C GLU A 140 -27.31 1.10 -1.09
N ASP A 141 -27.76 -0.13 -0.89
CA ASP A 141 -27.53 -0.94 0.31
C ASP A 141 -26.05 -1.00 0.73
N SER A 142 -25.13 -1.24 -0.21
CA SER A 142 -23.69 -1.29 0.07
C SER A 142 -23.15 0.04 0.59
N LEU A 143 -23.53 1.15 -0.03
CA LEU A 143 -23.10 2.49 0.39
C LEU A 143 -23.71 2.86 1.74
N PHE A 144 -24.96 2.47 2.00
CA PHE A 144 -25.61 2.67 3.28
C PHE A 144 -24.82 2.02 4.42
N PHE A 145 -24.47 0.73 4.31
CA PHE A 145 -23.69 0.05 5.36
C PHE A 145 -22.27 0.64 5.52
N ALA A 146 -21.63 1.06 4.44
CA ALA A 146 -20.34 1.75 4.52
C ALA A 146 -20.45 3.08 5.29
N LEU A 147 -21.48 3.87 5.02
CA LEU A 147 -21.72 5.14 5.72
C LEU A 147 -22.07 4.93 7.20
N VAL A 148 -22.91 3.94 7.53
CA VAL A 148 -23.21 3.60 8.93
C VAL A 148 -21.94 3.20 9.67
N ALA A 149 -21.09 2.38 9.07
CA ALA A 149 -19.80 2.02 9.65
C ALA A 149 -18.90 3.26 9.85
N ALA A 150 -18.77 4.12 8.85
CA ALA A 150 -17.97 5.33 8.95
C ALA A 150 -18.47 6.29 10.03
N ILE A 151 -19.77 6.56 10.07
CA ILE A 151 -20.39 7.46 11.05
C ILE A 151 -20.24 6.91 12.46
N THR A 152 -20.52 5.63 12.70
CA THR A 152 -20.38 5.01 14.03
C THR A 152 -18.93 4.98 14.50
N PHE A 153 -17.96 4.79 13.60
CA PHE A 153 -16.55 4.89 13.91
C PHE A 153 -16.14 6.32 14.32
N ILE A 154 -16.58 7.32 13.58
CA ILE A 154 -16.33 8.74 13.90
C ILE A 154 -16.97 9.09 15.25
N LEU A 155 -18.20 8.66 15.50
CA LEU A 155 -18.87 8.87 16.80
C LEU A 155 -18.10 8.20 17.94
N LEU A 156 -17.58 6.99 17.73
CA LEU A 156 -16.73 6.31 18.72
C LEU A 156 -15.48 7.14 19.06
N LEU A 157 -14.83 7.73 18.07
CA LEU A 157 -13.67 8.61 18.30
C LEU A 157 -14.08 9.86 19.06
N ILE A 158 -15.19 10.52 18.69
CA ILE A 158 -15.70 11.73 19.34
C ILE A 158 -16.07 11.46 20.81
N VAL A 159 -16.69 10.32 21.11
CA VAL A 159 -17.09 9.95 22.46
C VAL A 159 -15.89 9.51 23.31
N ARG A 160 -14.93 8.80 22.71
CA ARG A 160 -13.84 8.15 23.45
C ARG A 160 -12.61 9.04 23.67
N ILE A 161 -12.20 9.83 22.67
CA ILE A 161 -11.00 10.67 22.74
C ILE A 161 -11.03 11.67 23.91
N PRO A 162 -12.12 12.39 24.18
CA PRO A 162 -12.14 13.36 25.29
C PRO A 162 -11.95 12.75 26.70
N ARG A 163 -12.18 11.45 26.85
CA ARG A 163 -12.06 10.73 28.13
C ARG A 163 -10.61 10.33 28.48
N TYR A 164 -9.66 10.49 27.54
CA TYR A 164 -8.25 10.26 27.82
C TYR A 164 -7.63 11.42 28.62
N VAL A 165 -6.57 11.15 29.36
CA VAL A 165 -5.76 12.21 29.99
C VAL A 165 -5.17 13.13 28.92
N ARG A 166 -4.93 14.39 29.29
CA ARG A 166 -4.62 15.48 28.33
C ARG A 166 -3.57 15.09 27.28
N ILE A 167 -2.44 14.53 27.68
CA ILE A 167 -1.36 14.18 26.76
C ILE A 167 -1.79 13.06 25.78
N GLU A 168 -2.41 12.01 26.29
CA GLU A 168 -2.91 10.91 25.45
C GLU A 168 -4.00 11.40 24.51
N ARG A 169 -4.95 12.21 25.02
CA ARG A 169 -6.01 12.81 24.23
C ARG A 169 -5.47 13.64 23.07
N ASP A 170 -4.53 14.53 23.35
CA ASP A 170 -3.96 15.44 22.36
C ASP A 170 -3.20 14.63 21.28
N ARG A 171 -2.45 13.60 21.68
CA ARG A 171 -1.78 12.68 20.73
C ARG A 171 -2.77 11.87 19.89
N MET A 172 -3.90 11.44 20.48
CA MET A 172 -4.95 10.74 19.73
C MET A 172 -5.62 11.65 18.70
N ILE A 173 -5.83 12.93 19.02
CA ILE A 173 -6.31 13.92 18.05
C ILE A 173 -5.31 14.09 16.90
N ALA A 174 -4.02 14.26 17.22
CA ALA A 174 -2.98 14.36 16.18
C ALA A 174 -2.95 13.12 15.29
N PHE A 175 -3.05 11.93 15.88
CA PHE A 175 -3.14 10.66 15.15
C PHE A 175 -4.36 10.61 14.22
N SER A 176 -5.55 11.02 14.69
CA SER A 176 -6.77 11.03 13.88
C SER A 176 -6.65 11.97 12.68
N ILE A 177 -5.98 13.12 12.85
CA ILE A 177 -5.67 14.05 11.74
C ILE A 177 -4.74 13.39 10.72
N PHE A 178 -3.70 12.67 11.17
CA PHE A 178 -2.81 11.94 10.27
C PHE A 178 -3.53 10.82 9.54
N CYS A 179 -4.44 10.10 10.19
CA CYS A 179 -5.29 9.10 9.54
C CYS A 179 -6.14 9.71 8.42
N LEU A 180 -6.70 10.89 8.62
CA LEU A 180 -7.47 11.61 7.59
C LEU A 180 -6.60 11.90 6.36
N PHE A 181 -5.40 12.43 6.54
CA PHE A 181 -4.48 12.65 5.42
C PHE A 181 -4.06 11.34 4.74
N THR A 182 -3.91 10.27 5.52
CA THR A 182 -3.58 8.93 5.02
C THR A 182 -4.69 8.38 4.13
N ILE A 183 -5.97 8.57 4.48
CA ILE A 183 -7.12 8.17 3.66
C ILE A 183 -7.02 8.81 2.27
N PHE A 184 -6.83 10.10 2.19
CA PHE A 184 -6.79 10.81 0.90
C PHE A 184 -5.52 10.52 0.11
N PHE A 185 -4.39 10.29 0.79
CA PHE A 185 -3.18 9.84 0.11
C PHE A 185 -3.41 8.50 -0.60
N TRP A 186 -3.92 7.49 0.11
CA TRP A 186 -4.16 6.18 -0.47
C TRP A 186 -5.30 6.19 -1.49
N ALA A 187 -6.31 7.05 -1.31
CA ALA A 187 -7.36 7.24 -2.31
C ALA A 187 -6.83 7.72 -3.67
N ALA A 188 -5.81 8.57 -3.65
CA ALA A 188 -5.16 9.02 -4.88
C ALA A 188 -4.07 8.02 -5.34
N PHE A 189 -3.26 7.47 -4.43
CA PHE A 189 -2.18 6.55 -4.76
C PHE A 189 -2.67 5.25 -5.42
N GLU A 190 -3.77 4.69 -4.93
CA GLU A 190 -4.37 3.45 -5.46
C GLU A 190 -5.04 3.62 -6.84
N GLN A 191 -5.06 4.82 -7.41
CA GLN A 191 -5.36 5.00 -8.84
C GLN A 191 -4.34 4.25 -9.72
N ALA A 192 -3.15 3.93 -9.19
CA ALA A 192 -2.17 3.06 -9.83
C ALA A 192 -2.72 1.65 -10.16
N ALA A 193 -3.67 1.14 -9.36
CA ALA A 193 -4.37 -0.13 -9.61
C ALA A 193 -5.76 0.08 -10.26
N GLY A 194 -6.30 1.29 -10.23
CA GLY A 194 -7.62 1.64 -10.75
C GLY A 194 -7.58 2.28 -12.13
N SER A 195 -7.52 3.61 -12.17
CA SER A 195 -7.63 4.39 -13.42
C SER A 195 -6.37 4.40 -14.27
N LEU A 196 -5.15 4.26 -13.69
CA LEU A 196 -3.92 4.32 -14.47
C LEU A 196 -3.76 3.14 -15.46
N PRO A 197 -4.12 1.88 -15.15
CA PRO A 197 -4.13 0.81 -16.14
C PRO A 197 -5.06 1.08 -17.32
N LEU A 198 -6.25 1.66 -17.07
CA LEU A 198 -7.18 2.06 -18.14
C LEU A 198 -6.57 3.18 -19.00
N TYR A 199 -6.03 4.22 -18.37
CA TYR A 199 -5.29 5.27 -19.08
C TYR A 199 -4.14 4.71 -19.91
N THR A 200 -3.39 3.76 -19.38
CA THR A 200 -2.27 3.12 -20.07
C THR A 200 -2.73 2.33 -21.28
N ARG A 201 -3.84 1.58 -21.15
CA ARG A 201 -4.37 0.72 -22.21
C ARG A 201 -4.97 1.54 -23.35
N ASP A 202 -5.79 2.53 -23.03
CA ASP A 202 -6.67 3.19 -23.99
C ASP A 202 -6.13 4.53 -24.50
N PHE A 203 -5.33 5.24 -23.69
CA PHE A 203 -4.88 6.59 -24.02
C PHE A 203 -3.38 6.74 -24.23
N THR A 204 -2.57 5.69 -24.03
CA THR A 204 -1.12 5.76 -24.16
C THR A 204 -0.62 5.02 -25.38
N ASN A 205 0.24 5.67 -26.18
CA ASN A 205 0.93 5.00 -27.27
C ASN A 205 2.00 4.06 -26.73
N ARG A 206 1.72 2.76 -26.74
CA ARG A 206 2.59 1.67 -26.26
C ARG A 206 3.29 0.91 -27.38
N PHE A 207 3.00 1.25 -28.63
CA PHE A 207 3.62 0.62 -29.78
C PHE A 207 4.91 1.35 -30.12
N LEU A 208 6.01 0.60 -30.18
CA LEU A 208 7.34 1.12 -30.44
C LEU A 208 7.89 0.51 -31.73
N GLU A 209 8.53 1.35 -32.56
CA GLU A 209 9.14 0.96 -33.81
C GLU A 209 10.61 1.40 -33.87
N GLY A 210 11.38 0.75 -34.74
CA GLY A 210 12.76 1.11 -35.03
C GLY A 210 13.67 1.16 -33.78
N GLY A 211 14.41 2.25 -33.63
CA GLY A 211 15.36 2.43 -32.51
C GLY A 211 14.68 2.45 -31.13
N ALA A 212 13.46 2.96 -31.02
CA ALA A 212 12.72 2.98 -29.76
C ALA A 212 12.37 1.56 -29.28
N ALA A 213 11.97 0.68 -30.20
CA ALA A 213 11.71 -0.72 -29.88
C ALA A 213 12.96 -1.46 -29.38
N ILE A 214 14.10 -1.24 -30.03
CA ILE A 214 15.38 -1.83 -29.60
C ILE A 214 15.78 -1.30 -28.23
N THR A 215 15.66 0.01 -28.02
CA THR A 215 15.97 0.64 -26.71
C THR A 215 15.11 0.05 -25.62
N PHE A 216 13.79 -0.10 -25.84
CA PHE A 216 12.89 -0.70 -24.86
C PHE A 216 13.29 -2.14 -24.54
N LYS A 217 13.57 -2.99 -25.55
CA LYS A 217 13.99 -4.39 -25.35
C LYS A 217 15.28 -4.48 -24.50
N ILE A 218 16.23 -3.58 -24.71
CA ILE A 218 17.46 -3.52 -23.92
C ILE A 218 17.16 -3.07 -22.49
N VAL A 219 16.33 -2.03 -22.31
CA VAL A 219 15.93 -1.56 -20.98
C VAL A 219 15.19 -2.65 -20.22
N ASP A 220 14.23 -3.32 -20.87
CA ASP A 220 13.44 -4.40 -20.26
C ASP A 220 14.35 -5.60 -19.90
N LEU A 221 15.31 -5.95 -20.74
CA LEU A 221 16.32 -6.97 -20.45
C LEU A 221 17.11 -6.61 -19.18
N ILE A 222 17.63 -5.38 -19.10
CA ILE A 222 18.42 -4.92 -17.95
C ILE A 222 17.57 -4.90 -16.68
N VAL A 223 16.37 -4.29 -16.75
CA VAL A 223 15.44 -4.17 -15.62
C VAL A 223 14.97 -5.54 -15.13
N THR A 224 14.84 -6.52 -16.03
CA THR A 224 14.41 -7.88 -15.68
C THR A 224 15.57 -8.72 -15.14
N VAL A 225 16.68 -8.78 -15.84
CA VAL A 225 17.76 -9.74 -15.54
C VAL A 225 18.65 -9.28 -14.38
N VAL A 226 18.99 -7.99 -14.30
CA VAL A 226 19.95 -7.53 -13.29
C VAL A 226 19.39 -7.69 -11.86
N PRO A 227 18.17 -7.24 -11.52
CA PRO A 227 17.62 -7.49 -10.18
C PRO A 227 17.48 -8.97 -9.88
N LEU A 228 16.99 -9.78 -10.84
CA LEU A 228 16.83 -11.21 -10.66
C LEU A 228 18.17 -11.93 -10.41
N ALA A 229 19.23 -11.54 -11.12
CA ALA A 229 20.59 -12.09 -10.91
C ALA A 229 21.12 -11.73 -9.51
N ILE A 230 20.92 -10.48 -9.06
CA ILE A 230 21.30 -10.04 -7.72
C ILE A 230 20.56 -10.84 -6.65
N ILE A 231 19.25 -10.99 -6.78
CA ILE A 231 18.44 -11.76 -5.84
C ILE A 231 18.91 -13.23 -5.82
N THR A 232 19.14 -13.82 -7.00
CA THR A 232 19.64 -15.20 -7.11
C THR A 232 20.99 -15.36 -6.40
N TYR A 233 21.92 -14.42 -6.56
CA TYR A 233 23.21 -14.44 -5.87
C TYR A 233 23.05 -14.39 -4.34
N VAL A 234 22.18 -13.52 -3.85
CA VAL A 234 21.86 -13.41 -2.40
C VAL A 234 21.25 -14.71 -1.89
N LEU A 235 20.31 -15.33 -2.63
CA LEU A 235 19.72 -16.61 -2.28
C LEU A 235 20.73 -17.76 -2.26
N MET A 236 21.65 -17.81 -3.21
CA MET A 236 22.75 -18.81 -3.21
C MET A 236 23.63 -18.66 -1.96
N SER A 237 23.94 -17.42 -1.55
CA SER A 237 24.67 -17.15 -0.32
C SER A 237 23.89 -17.60 0.93
N LEU A 238 22.58 -17.37 0.95
CA LEU A 238 21.67 -17.82 2.01
C LEU A 238 21.63 -19.36 2.09
N PHE A 239 21.50 -20.03 0.95
CA PHE A 239 21.46 -21.49 0.87
C PHE A 239 22.70 -22.14 1.49
N ARG A 240 23.90 -21.63 1.17
CA ARG A 240 25.15 -22.13 1.75
C ARG A 240 25.16 -22.06 3.28
N LYS A 241 24.51 -21.07 3.87
CA LYS A 241 24.46 -20.85 5.34
C LYS A 241 23.37 -21.64 6.04
N THR A 242 22.25 -21.90 5.37
CA THR A 242 21.03 -22.42 6.01
C THR A 242 20.65 -23.83 5.58
N PHE A 243 21.26 -24.38 4.54
CA PHE A 243 20.88 -25.68 3.95
C PHE A 243 20.84 -26.81 4.96
N ASN A 244 21.85 -26.89 5.83
CA ASN A 244 21.94 -27.93 6.88
C ASN A 244 20.81 -27.83 7.94
N ARG A 245 20.19 -26.66 8.09
CA ARG A 245 19.14 -26.42 9.08
C ARG A 245 17.73 -26.59 8.49
N ILE A 246 17.54 -26.10 7.26
CA ILE A 246 16.23 -26.02 6.59
C ILE A 246 16.33 -26.44 5.12
N GLY A 247 17.00 -27.56 4.84
CA GLY A 247 17.27 -28.05 3.48
C GLY A 247 16.02 -28.12 2.60
N LEU A 248 14.91 -28.69 3.10
CA LEU A 248 13.66 -28.79 2.34
C LEU A 248 13.07 -27.42 1.97
N SER A 249 13.07 -26.47 2.91
CA SER A 249 12.63 -25.09 2.65
C SER A 249 13.50 -24.42 1.56
N ASN A 250 14.82 -24.59 1.62
CA ASN A 250 15.75 -24.08 0.62
C ASN A 250 15.53 -24.75 -0.76
N THR A 251 15.22 -26.04 -0.80
CA THR A 251 14.94 -26.74 -2.05
C THR A 251 13.66 -26.20 -2.70
N ILE A 252 12.59 -25.97 -1.92
CA ILE A 252 11.33 -25.36 -2.43
C ILE A 252 11.61 -23.97 -2.99
N LEU A 253 12.37 -23.14 -2.27
CA LEU A 253 12.74 -21.80 -2.72
C LEU A 253 13.61 -21.85 -3.99
N GLY A 254 14.56 -22.77 -4.07
CA GLY A 254 15.39 -23.01 -5.27
C GLY A 254 14.54 -23.40 -6.47
N PHE A 255 13.59 -24.31 -6.27
CA PHE A 255 12.64 -24.72 -7.30
C PHE A 255 11.76 -23.55 -7.79
N SER A 256 11.27 -22.73 -6.86
CA SER A 256 10.52 -21.51 -7.21
C SER A 256 11.34 -20.57 -8.10
N PHE A 257 12.63 -20.37 -7.77
CA PHE A 257 13.53 -19.54 -8.58
C PHE A 257 13.89 -20.14 -9.94
N LEU A 258 13.94 -21.45 -10.06
CA LEU A 258 14.08 -22.11 -11.38
C LEU A 258 12.86 -21.84 -12.26
N ILE A 259 11.65 -21.87 -11.71
CA ILE A 259 10.42 -21.50 -12.44
C ILE A 259 10.49 -20.02 -12.86
N VAL A 260 10.88 -19.12 -11.97
CA VAL A 260 11.05 -17.68 -12.28
C VAL A 260 12.01 -17.50 -13.46
N TRP A 261 13.20 -18.10 -13.42
CA TRP A 261 14.16 -18.03 -14.50
C TRP A 261 13.63 -18.61 -15.82
N ALA A 262 12.92 -19.74 -15.77
CA ALA A 262 12.35 -20.34 -16.97
C ALA A 262 11.34 -19.39 -17.64
N ILE A 263 10.46 -18.74 -16.86
CA ILE A 263 9.48 -17.78 -17.38
C ILE A 263 10.18 -16.54 -17.92
N VAL A 264 11.21 -16.01 -17.21
CA VAL A 264 11.98 -14.84 -17.68
C VAL A 264 12.68 -15.13 -19.01
N LEU A 265 13.34 -16.26 -19.13
CA LEU A 265 14.01 -16.64 -20.37
C LEU A 265 13.02 -16.83 -21.53
N TYR A 266 11.86 -17.43 -21.25
CA TYR A 266 10.80 -17.58 -22.23
C TYR A 266 10.21 -16.21 -22.64
N LYS A 267 9.95 -15.31 -21.67
CA LYS A 267 9.53 -13.92 -21.93
C LYS A 267 10.49 -13.21 -22.87
N LEU A 268 11.78 -13.21 -22.52
CA LEU A 268 12.82 -12.54 -23.30
C LEU A 268 12.93 -13.14 -24.70
N TYR A 269 12.86 -14.46 -24.83
CA TYR A 269 12.90 -15.14 -26.13
C TYR A 269 11.76 -14.66 -27.04
N ILE A 270 10.53 -14.62 -26.53
CA ILE A 270 9.35 -14.13 -27.30
C ILE A 270 9.52 -12.64 -27.68
N GLU A 271 9.93 -11.79 -26.73
CA GLU A 271 10.09 -10.36 -26.97
C GLU A 271 11.17 -10.03 -27.99
N PHE A 272 12.30 -10.76 -27.99
CA PHE A 272 13.38 -10.53 -28.96
C PHE A 272 13.00 -11.05 -30.36
N GLN A 273 12.14 -12.05 -30.47
CA GLN A 273 11.64 -12.52 -31.76
C GLN A 273 10.51 -11.66 -32.34
N SER A 274 9.82 -10.91 -31.51
CA SER A 274 8.71 -10.06 -31.97
C SER A 274 9.21 -8.93 -32.87
N THR A 275 8.57 -8.76 -34.01
CA THR A 275 8.80 -7.62 -34.92
C THR A 275 8.08 -6.36 -34.43
N ASN A 276 6.95 -6.51 -33.77
CA ASN A 276 6.15 -5.43 -33.21
C ASN A 276 6.35 -5.40 -31.69
N THR A 277 6.90 -4.30 -31.19
CA THR A 277 7.15 -4.13 -29.77
C THR A 277 6.01 -3.32 -29.15
N GLU A 278 5.18 -3.98 -28.35
CA GLU A 278 4.14 -3.35 -27.53
C GLU A 278 4.51 -3.45 -26.06
N VAL A 279 4.61 -2.30 -25.39
CA VAL A 279 4.89 -2.25 -23.94
C VAL A 279 3.67 -2.74 -23.16
N PRO A 280 3.78 -3.79 -22.33
CA PRO A 280 2.67 -4.27 -21.52
C PRO A 280 2.15 -3.18 -20.57
N VAL A 281 0.83 -3.16 -20.34
CA VAL A 281 0.21 -2.22 -19.38
C VAL A 281 0.82 -2.41 -17.98
N THR A 282 0.99 -3.66 -17.57
CA THR A 282 1.55 -4.03 -16.28
C THR A 282 3.02 -3.64 -16.11
N TRP A 283 3.76 -3.40 -17.23
CA TRP A 283 5.14 -2.92 -17.16
C TRP A 283 5.28 -1.58 -16.43
N PHE A 284 4.30 -0.69 -16.58
CA PHE A 284 4.32 0.60 -15.88
C PHE A 284 4.14 0.45 -14.36
N ALA A 285 3.37 -0.53 -13.92
CA ALA A 285 3.17 -0.77 -12.49
C ALA A 285 4.46 -1.21 -11.76
N ILE A 286 5.42 -1.84 -12.45
CA ILE A 286 6.71 -2.21 -11.85
C ILE A 286 7.59 -0.99 -11.54
N LEU A 287 7.34 0.15 -12.18
CA LEU A 287 8.12 1.37 -11.97
C LEU A 287 8.07 1.85 -10.52
N ASN A 288 6.93 1.67 -9.84
CA ASN A 288 6.82 2.00 -8.42
C ASN A 288 7.87 1.23 -7.60
N SER A 289 7.91 -0.10 -7.70
CA SER A 289 8.87 -0.92 -6.96
C SER A 289 10.32 -0.63 -7.39
N LEU A 290 10.57 -0.37 -8.67
CA LEU A 290 11.89 0.01 -9.18
C LEU A 290 12.35 1.33 -8.55
N PHE A 291 11.49 2.35 -8.56
CA PHE A 291 11.82 3.66 -7.99
C PHE A 291 11.96 3.59 -6.47
N ILE A 292 11.18 2.76 -5.76
CA ILE A 292 11.39 2.51 -4.33
C ILE A 292 12.80 1.99 -4.10
N ILE A 293 13.23 0.95 -4.82
CA ILE A 293 14.58 0.37 -4.67
C ILE A 293 15.66 1.42 -4.93
N MET A 294 15.46 2.29 -5.92
CA MET A 294 16.44 3.32 -6.27
C MET A 294 16.49 4.47 -5.28
N PHE A 295 15.34 4.96 -4.81
CA PHE A 295 15.24 6.20 -4.04
C PHE A 295 15.11 5.99 -2.52
N ALA A 296 14.66 4.83 -2.03
CA ALA A 296 14.53 4.58 -0.59
C ALA A 296 15.84 4.82 0.19
N PRO A 297 17.05 4.42 -0.31
CA PRO A 297 18.29 4.72 0.40
C PRO A 297 18.59 6.22 0.52
N LEU A 298 18.18 7.03 -0.46
CA LEU A 298 18.34 8.49 -0.44
C LEU A 298 17.42 9.13 0.60
N PHE A 299 16.16 8.70 0.63
CA PHE A 299 15.18 9.16 1.61
C PHE A 299 15.57 8.74 3.03
N THR A 300 16.07 7.51 3.24
CA THR A 300 16.59 7.07 4.53
C THR A 300 17.71 7.98 5.01
N LYS A 301 18.71 8.25 4.18
CA LYS A 301 19.81 9.19 4.51
C LYS A 301 19.29 10.59 4.84
N TRP A 302 18.27 11.07 4.13
CA TRP A 302 17.66 12.36 4.40
C TRP A 302 16.94 12.36 5.73
N TRP A 303 16.14 11.33 6.03
CA TRP A 303 15.43 11.20 7.30
C TRP A 303 16.35 11.03 8.51
N ASP A 304 17.51 10.43 8.33
CA ASP A 304 18.52 10.26 9.39
C ASP A 304 19.40 11.51 9.57
N SER A 305 19.28 12.49 8.68
CA SER A 305 20.06 13.71 8.74
C SER A 305 19.52 14.72 9.76
N ARG A 306 20.33 15.75 10.07
CA ARG A 306 19.88 16.91 10.87
C ARG A 306 18.73 17.70 10.23
N TYR A 307 18.50 17.53 8.94
CA TYR A 307 17.43 18.19 8.17
C TYR A 307 16.17 17.32 8.06
N ASN A 308 15.95 16.39 8.97
CA ASN A 308 14.75 15.57 9.02
C ASN A 308 13.50 16.45 9.22
N PRO A 309 12.58 16.54 8.23
CA PRO A 309 11.40 17.36 8.36
C PRO A 309 10.42 16.77 9.39
N PRO A 310 9.60 17.63 10.05
CA PRO A 310 8.53 17.16 10.93
C PRO A 310 7.43 16.44 10.13
N ALA A 311 6.59 15.65 10.84
CA ALA A 311 5.55 14.82 10.25
C ALA A 311 4.63 15.58 9.28
N SER A 312 4.12 16.75 9.68
CA SER A 312 3.23 17.56 8.83
C SER A 312 3.88 18.00 7.52
N VAL A 313 5.18 18.29 7.52
CA VAL A 313 5.92 18.61 6.30
C VAL A 313 6.11 17.39 5.41
N LYS A 314 6.34 16.21 6.00
CA LYS A 314 6.41 14.95 5.24
C LYS A 314 5.07 14.60 4.60
N TYR A 315 3.95 14.81 5.32
CA TYR A 315 2.60 14.66 4.75
C TYR A 315 2.35 15.68 3.62
N PHE A 316 2.76 16.93 3.79
CA PHE A 316 2.72 17.92 2.70
C PHE A 316 3.50 17.45 1.47
N LEU A 317 4.76 17.05 1.66
CA LEU A 317 5.61 16.58 0.55
C LEU A 317 5.01 15.35 -0.13
N GLY A 318 4.54 14.37 0.65
CA GLY A 318 3.93 13.16 0.10
C GLY A 318 2.69 13.46 -0.75
N LEU A 319 1.76 14.25 -0.22
CA LEU A 319 0.53 14.64 -0.92
C LEU A 319 0.81 15.56 -2.11
N ALA A 320 1.74 16.51 -1.99
CA ALA A 320 2.09 17.41 -3.07
C ALA A 320 2.79 16.66 -4.23
N LEU A 321 3.77 15.80 -3.94
CA LEU A 321 4.44 14.99 -4.96
C LEU A 321 3.44 14.08 -5.68
N LEU A 322 2.55 13.42 -4.94
CA LEU A 322 1.49 12.61 -5.52
C LEU A 322 0.60 13.43 -6.47
N GLY A 323 0.14 14.61 -6.02
CA GLY A 323 -0.65 15.52 -6.86
C GLY A 323 0.11 16.02 -8.08
N PHE A 324 1.41 16.31 -7.97
CA PHE A 324 2.24 16.66 -9.13
C PHE A 324 2.34 15.51 -10.15
N GLY A 325 2.40 14.26 -9.70
CA GLY A 325 2.32 13.11 -10.59
C GLY A 325 1.06 13.13 -11.46
N PHE A 326 -0.10 13.40 -10.85
CA PHE A 326 -1.35 13.55 -11.59
C PHE A 326 -1.40 14.80 -12.47
N ALA A 327 -0.75 15.89 -12.05
CA ALA A 327 -0.65 17.11 -12.89
C ALA A 327 0.05 16.82 -14.23
N PHE A 328 1.07 15.95 -14.27
CA PHE A 328 1.69 15.53 -15.54
C PHE A 328 0.72 14.76 -16.42
N LEU A 329 -0.11 13.88 -15.86
CA LEU A 329 -1.14 13.17 -16.62
C LEU A 329 -2.22 14.13 -17.15
N ALA A 330 -2.68 15.05 -16.30
CA ALA A 330 -3.65 16.07 -16.70
C ALA A 330 -3.11 16.96 -17.82
N PHE A 331 -1.86 17.39 -17.71
CA PHE A 331 -1.21 18.18 -18.76
C PHE A 331 -1.04 17.39 -20.06
N GLY A 332 -0.62 16.13 -19.98
CA GLY A 332 -0.51 15.25 -21.14
C GLY A 332 -1.85 15.03 -21.86
N ALA A 333 -2.94 14.92 -21.08
CA ALA A 333 -4.28 14.67 -21.58
C ALA A 333 -5.06 15.95 -21.98
N ARG A 334 -4.47 17.15 -21.89
CA ARG A 334 -5.18 18.43 -22.08
C ARG A 334 -5.84 18.61 -23.44
N ASN A 335 -5.33 17.95 -24.49
CA ASN A 335 -5.82 18.04 -25.84
C ASN A 335 -6.75 16.84 -26.21
N VAL A 336 -7.01 15.93 -25.28
CA VAL A 336 -7.94 14.84 -25.50
C VAL A 336 -9.36 15.39 -25.33
N PRO A 337 -10.22 15.31 -26.38
CA PRO A 337 -11.57 15.82 -26.27
C PRO A 337 -12.42 15.01 -25.30
N ALA A 338 -13.46 15.64 -24.75
CA ALA A 338 -14.44 14.95 -23.92
C ALA A 338 -15.12 13.84 -24.75
N GLY A 339 -15.37 12.69 -24.14
CA GLY A 339 -15.98 11.55 -24.80
C GLY A 339 -15.05 10.74 -25.71
N ALA A 340 -13.74 11.05 -25.76
CA ALA A 340 -12.80 10.24 -26.51
C ALA A 340 -12.63 8.87 -25.85
N GLU A 341 -12.82 7.80 -26.63
CA GLU A 341 -12.61 6.42 -26.18
C GLU A 341 -11.12 6.02 -26.15
N SER A 342 -10.29 6.69 -26.95
CA SER A 342 -8.85 6.43 -27.02
C SER A 342 -8.07 7.66 -27.46
N ALA A 343 -6.76 7.66 -27.16
CA ALA A 343 -5.81 8.65 -27.64
C ALA A 343 -4.40 8.02 -27.75
N SER A 344 -3.46 8.77 -28.33
CA SER A 344 -2.06 8.32 -28.50
C SER A 344 -1.12 9.27 -27.75
N LEU A 345 -1.12 9.19 -26.42
CA LEU A 345 -0.32 10.03 -25.55
C LEU A 345 1.06 9.41 -25.28
N SER A 346 2.05 10.25 -25.02
CA SER A 346 3.41 9.78 -24.71
C SER A 346 3.46 9.02 -23.38
N MET A 347 4.16 7.89 -23.37
CA MET A 347 4.47 7.11 -22.15
C MET A 347 5.26 7.91 -21.11
N ALA A 348 5.94 8.98 -21.51
CA ALA A 348 6.71 9.81 -20.58
C ALA A 348 5.84 10.37 -19.45
N TRP A 349 4.59 10.70 -19.71
CA TRP A 349 3.65 11.20 -18.69
C TRP A 349 3.38 10.16 -17.61
N LEU A 350 3.23 8.89 -18.00
CA LEU A 350 3.07 7.78 -17.05
C LEU A 350 4.33 7.56 -16.21
N VAL A 351 5.50 7.56 -16.85
CA VAL A 351 6.78 7.38 -16.15
C VAL A 351 6.99 8.48 -15.12
N LEU A 352 6.69 9.74 -15.48
CA LEU A 352 6.73 10.87 -14.54
C LEU A 352 5.70 10.71 -13.42
N ALA A 353 4.48 10.32 -13.74
CA ALA A 353 3.46 10.09 -12.72
C ALA A 353 3.89 9.02 -11.70
N TYR A 354 4.31 7.85 -12.15
CA TYR A 354 4.82 6.80 -11.26
C TYR A 354 6.04 7.24 -10.45
N LEU A 355 6.95 8.01 -11.04
CA LEU A 355 8.09 8.58 -10.32
C LEU A 355 7.63 9.47 -9.16
N PHE A 356 6.77 10.46 -9.43
CA PHE A 356 6.32 11.40 -8.41
C PHE A 356 5.40 10.72 -7.37
N HIS A 357 4.56 9.78 -7.77
CA HIS A 357 3.76 8.95 -6.85
C HIS A 357 4.66 8.18 -5.89
N THR A 358 5.72 7.55 -6.40
CA THR A 358 6.67 6.79 -5.56
C THR A 358 7.46 7.70 -4.63
N LEU A 359 7.92 8.87 -5.09
CA LEU A 359 8.57 9.84 -4.22
C LEU A 359 7.62 10.33 -3.11
N GLY A 360 6.34 10.51 -3.42
CA GLY A 360 5.29 10.82 -2.45
C GLY A 360 5.09 9.68 -1.44
N GLU A 361 5.06 8.44 -1.90
CA GLU A 361 4.97 7.27 -1.04
C GLU A 361 6.15 7.15 -0.08
N LEU A 362 7.37 7.37 -0.56
CA LEU A 362 8.58 7.35 0.28
C LEU A 362 8.57 8.41 1.39
N CYS A 363 7.81 9.51 1.20
CA CYS A 363 7.60 10.49 2.27
C CYS A 363 6.69 9.97 3.38
N LEU A 364 5.70 9.12 3.09
CA LEU A 364 4.61 8.75 4.00
C LEU A 364 4.70 7.33 4.55
N SER A 365 5.08 6.34 3.74
CA SER A 365 5.03 4.93 4.15
C SER A 365 5.90 4.61 5.36
N PRO A 366 7.16 5.09 5.49
CA PRO A 366 7.95 4.85 6.69
C PRO A 366 7.40 5.57 7.91
N MET A 367 6.69 6.68 7.68
CA MET A 367 6.19 7.58 8.73
C MET A 367 5.02 6.98 9.50
N GLY A 368 4.03 6.42 8.81
CA GLY A 368 2.80 5.96 9.43
C GLY A 368 3.07 5.03 10.61
N LEU A 369 3.88 4.01 10.40
CA LEU A 369 4.20 3.02 11.44
C LEU A 369 5.14 3.57 12.51
N SER A 370 6.16 4.35 12.14
CA SER A 370 7.14 4.92 13.07
C SER A 370 6.50 5.95 14.00
N TYR A 371 5.70 6.89 13.48
CA TYR A 371 5.03 7.89 14.32
C TYR A 371 3.96 7.29 15.20
N LEU A 372 3.22 6.30 14.74
CA LEU A 372 2.25 5.56 15.54
C LEU A 372 2.87 4.99 16.80
N SER A 373 4.01 4.31 16.66
CA SER A 373 4.69 3.70 17.81
C SER A 373 5.22 4.73 18.81
N LYS A 374 5.49 5.97 18.36
CA LYS A 374 5.98 7.05 19.23
C LYS A 374 4.87 7.89 19.86
N LEU A 375 3.74 8.05 19.18
CA LEU A 375 2.62 8.87 19.67
C LEU A 375 1.75 8.15 20.68
N ILE A 376 1.65 6.82 20.59
CA ILE A 376 0.64 6.04 21.27
C ILE A 376 1.26 5.24 22.40
N PRO A 377 0.60 5.15 23.57
CA PRO A 377 1.06 4.29 24.66
C PRO A 377 1.22 2.83 24.19
N ALA A 378 2.27 2.15 24.66
CA ALA A 378 2.60 0.78 24.25
C ALA A 378 1.41 -0.20 24.35
N ARG A 379 0.53 -0.02 25.35
CA ARG A 379 -0.68 -0.82 25.57
C ARG A 379 -1.69 -0.74 24.42
N MET A 380 -1.68 0.36 23.63
CA MET A 380 -2.65 0.64 22.57
C MET A 380 -2.07 0.50 21.17
N VAL A 381 -0.78 0.32 21.03
CA VAL A 381 -0.08 0.34 19.73
C VAL A 381 -0.69 -0.66 18.74
N ALA A 382 -0.93 -1.90 19.16
CA ALA A 382 -1.51 -2.92 18.28
C ALA A 382 -2.91 -2.55 17.76
N PHE A 383 -3.77 -2.03 18.65
CA PHE A 383 -5.11 -1.56 18.26
C PHE A 383 -5.04 -0.37 17.30
N MET A 384 -4.16 0.58 17.56
CA MET A 384 -4.04 1.79 16.75
C MET A 384 -3.38 1.51 15.39
N PHE A 385 -2.53 0.48 15.28
CA PHE A 385 -2.14 -0.03 13.97
C PHE A 385 -3.35 -0.54 13.18
N GLY A 386 -4.28 -1.23 13.82
CA GLY A 386 -5.55 -1.62 13.19
C GLY A 386 -6.33 -0.41 12.67
N VAL A 387 -6.42 0.68 13.45
CA VAL A 387 -7.08 1.93 13.03
C VAL A 387 -6.35 2.59 11.86
N TYR A 388 -5.02 2.59 11.85
CA TYR A 388 -4.23 3.11 10.74
C TYR A 388 -4.45 2.32 9.44
N TYR A 389 -4.44 0.98 9.52
CA TYR A 389 -4.73 0.13 8.37
C TYR A 389 -6.18 0.24 7.91
N LEU A 390 -7.12 0.51 8.84
CA LEU A 390 -8.50 0.84 8.47
C LEU A 390 -8.57 2.14 7.67
N ALA A 391 -7.79 3.16 8.05
CA ALA A 391 -7.69 4.40 7.27
C ALA A 391 -7.16 4.13 5.85
N ILE A 392 -6.14 3.27 5.69
CA ILE A 392 -5.65 2.83 4.39
C ILE A 392 -6.76 2.13 3.60
N ALA A 393 -7.48 1.18 4.23
CA ALA A 393 -8.56 0.44 3.58
C ALA A 393 -9.71 1.36 3.11
N ILE A 394 -10.06 2.38 3.89
CA ILE A 394 -11.03 3.40 3.50
C ILE A 394 -10.50 4.19 2.28
N GLY A 395 -9.23 4.57 2.28
CA GLY A 395 -8.58 5.23 1.15
C GLY A 395 -8.65 4.38 -0.12
N ASN A 396 -8.27 3.11 -0.04
CA ASN A 396 -8.34 2.16 -1.15
C ASN A 396 -9.77 2.03 -1.69
N LYS A 397 -10.76 1.93 -0.81
CA LYS A 397 -12.16 1.85 -1.25
C LYS A 397 -12.63 3.13 -1.94
N LEU A 398 -12.23 4.29 -1.43
CA LEU A 398 -12.52 5.59 -2.06
C LEU A 398 -11.85 5.68 -3.43
N ALA A 399 -10.62 5.16 -3.59
CA ALA A 399 -9.94 5.07 -4.87
C ALA A 399 -10.77 4.32 -5.93
N HIS A 400 -11.36 3.18 -5.54
CA HIS A 400 -12.17 2.37 -6.44
C HIS A 400 -13.48 3.07 -6.83
N TYR A 401 -14.12 3.78 -5.91
CA TYR A 401 -15.32 4.55 -6.24
C TYR A 401 -15.02 5.65 -7.26
N VAL A 402 -14.04 6.50 -6.98
CA VAL A 402 -13.71 7.62 -7.89
C VAL A 402 -13.04 7.12 -9.17
N GLY A 403 -12.20 6.08 -9.08
CA GLY A 403 -11.57 5.47 -10.25
C GLY A 403 -12.55 4.76 -11.18
N GLY A 404 -13.63 4.19 -10.63
CA GLY A 404 -14.70 3.57 -11.41
C GLY A 404 -15.51 4.58 -12.23
N ASP A 405 -15.56 5.83 -11.81
CA ASP A 405 -16.25 6.90 -12.53
C ASP A 405 -15.41 7.56 -13.64
N ILE A 406 -14.20 7.04 -13.95
CA ILE A 406 -13.32 7.64 -14.98
C ILE A 406 -14.03 7.78 -16.32
N GLU A 407 -14.75 6.76 -16.78
CA GLU A 407 -15.46 6.80 -18.05
C GLU A 407 -16.57 7.88 -18.05
N LYS A 408 -17.38 7.94 -17.00
CA LYS A 408 -18.44 8.93 -16.83
C LYS A 408 -17.88 10.35 -16.81
N ILE A 409 -16.86 10.61 -16.01
CA ILE A 409 -16.24 11.95 -15.91
C ILE A 409 -15.57 12.32 -17.22
N THR A 410 -14.95 11.36 -17.93
CA THR A 410 -14.31 11.61 -19.24
C THR A 410 -15.31 11.88 -20.33
N GLN A 411 -16.49 11.27 -20.28
CA GLN A 411 -17.58 11.55 -21.23
C GLN A 411 -18.20 12.94 -21.00
N GLU A 412 -18.47 13.31 -19.75
CA GLU A 412 -19.12 14.57 -19.42
C GLU A 412 -18.18 15.80 -19.50
N HIS A 413 -16.91 15.62 -19.16
CA HIS A 413 -15.93 16.70 -19.06
C HIS A 413 -14.70 16.44 -19.95
N SER A 414 -13.66 15.85 -19.39
CA SER A 414 -12.47 15.42 -20.13
C SER A 414 -11.58 14.54 -19.27
N LEU A 415 -10.70 13.76 -19.90
CA LEU A 415 -9.67 12.97 -19.21
C LEU A 415 -8.74 13.85 -18.36
N SER A 416 -8.40 15.04 -18.84
CA SER A 416 -7.61 16.02 -18.09
C SER A 416 -8.32 16.44 -16.81
N THR A 417 -9.62 16.71 -16.84
CA THR A 417 -10.43 17.08 -15.66
C THR A 417 -10.42 15.98 -14.61
N PHE A 418 -10.53 14.72 -15.01
CA PHE A 418 -10.42 13.60 -14.09
C PHE A 418 -9.11 13.63 -13.30
N PHE A 419 -7.97 13.82 -13.97
CA PHE A 419 -6.67 13.86 -13.29
C PHE A 419 -6.45 15.16 -12.50
N LEU A 420 -7.09 16.27 -12.84
CA LEU A 420 -7.04 17.50 -12.06
C LEU A 420 -7.69 17.35 -10.68
N ILE A 421 -8.70 16.50 -10.52
CA ILE A 421 -9.27 16.15 -9.21
C ILE A 421 -8.18 15.58 -8.30
N PHE A 422 -7.42 14.59 -8.81
CA PHE A 422 -6.31 13.98 -8.07
C PHE A 422 -5.05 14.87 -7.99
N THR A 423 -5.01 15.97 -8.73
CA THR A 423 -3.98 17.00 -8.59
C THR A 423 -4.31 17.93 -7.43
N PHE A 424 -5.49 18.56 -7.48
CA PHE A 424 -5.82 19.64 -6.54
C PHE A 424 -6.20 19.16 -5.16
N ILE A 425 -6.90 18.03 -5.02
CA ILE A 425 -7.30 17.52 -3.71
C ILE A 425 -6.08 17.13 -2.86
N PRO A 426 -5.13 16.30 -3.32
CA PRO A 426 -3.95 15.99 -2.51
C PRO A 426 -3.07 17.21 -2.23
N ILE A 427 -2.81 18.08 -3.21
CA ILE A 427 -2.01 19.30 -2.99
C ILE A 427 -2.69 20.20 -1.96
N GLY A 428 -4.00 20.42 -2.05
CA GLY A 428 -4.76 21.22 -1.11
C GLY A 428 -4.71 20.67 0.31
N LEU A 429 -4.88 19.35 0.47
CA LEU A 429 -4.74 18.67 1.75
C LEU A 429 -3.30 18.72 2.28
N GLY A 430 -2.31 18.62 1.40
CA GLY A 430 -0.92 18.83 1.75
C GLY A 430 -0.69 20.21 2.34
N ILE A 431 -1.19 21.26 1.70
CA ILE A 431 -1.12 22.65 2.20
C ILE A 431 -1.83 22.76 3.57
N ILE A 432 -3.01 22.13 3.73
CA ILE A 432 -3.71 22.10 5.03
C ILE A 432 -2.83 21.43 6.09
N SER A 433 -2.16 20.31 5.77
CA SER A 433 -1.23 19.66 6.69
C SER A 433 -0.10 20.58 7.14
N LEU A 434 0.42 21.40 6.23
CA LEU A 434 1.44 22.39 6.53
C LEU A 434 0.91 23.52 7.40
N LEU A 435 -0.29 24.04 7.12
CA LEU A 435 -0.95 25.07 7.93
C LEU A 435 -1.28 24.57 9.34
N LEU A 436 -1.61 23.28 9.48
CA LEU A 436 -1.85 22.64 10.78
C LEU A 436 -0.55 22.31 11.55
N HIS A 437 0.63 22.57 10.99
CA HIS A 437 1.91 22.27 11.64
C HIS A 437 2.03 22.80 13.09
N PRO A 438 1.70 24.07 13.40
CA PRO A 438 1.80 24.59 14.78
C PRO A 438 0.86 23.84 15.74
N LEU A 439 -0.36 23.52 15.30
CA LEU A 439 -1.32 22.75 16.09
C LEU A 439 -0.82 21.34 16.34
N LEU A 440 -0.41 20.61 15.28
CA LEU A 440 0.10 19.25 15.36
C LEU A 440 1.34 19.17 16.27
N LYS A 441 2.27 20.11 16.16
CA LYS A 441 3.44 20.21 17.04
C LYS A 441 3.05 20.34 18.52
N LYS A 442 2.00 21.12 18.83
CA LYS A 442 1.47 21.27 20.19
C LYS A 442 0.83 19.98 20.67
N LEU A 443 -0.01 19.33 19.84
CA LEU A 443 -0.72 18.09 20.20
C LEU A 443 0.23 16.90 20.39
N MET A 444 1.35 16.88 19.69
CA MET A 444 2.32 15.78 19.77
C MET A 444 3.20 15.81 21.03
N HIS A 445 3.19 16.89 21.84
CA HIS A 445 3.94 17.03 23.09
C HIS A 445 5.43 16.62 22.95
N GLY A 446 6.13 17.17 21.94
CA GLY A 446 7.57 16.97 21.75
C GLY A 446 7.97 15.70 20.99
N VAL A 447 7.04 14.85 20.59
CA VAL A 447 7.33 13.73 19.67
C VAL A 447 7.66 14.30 18.29
N ARG A 448 8.81 13.86 17.73
CA ARG A 448 9.30 14.29 16.42
C ARG A 448 9.44 13.11 15.47
#